data_d91ee9bbc0e640078e9a20afdf5eb51b
#
_entry.id   d91ee9bbc0e640078e9a20afdf5eb51b
#
_cell.length_a   1.000
_cell.length_b   1.000
_cell.length_c   1.000
_cell.angle_alpha   90.00
_cell.angle_beta   90.00
_cell.angle_gamma   90.00
#
_symmetry.space_group_name_H-M   'P 1'
#
loop_
_entity.id
_entity.type
_entity.pdbx_description
1 polymer ?
#
loop_
_entity_poly.entity_id
_entity_poly.type
_entity_poly.pdbx_seq_one_letter_code
_entity_poly.pdbx_strand_id
1 'polypeptide(L)' 'NGGDGTREWAVAHPYVLLYEVDESAQIVRVLSVWHMSQDRP' A
#
# COMPACT_ATOMS: atom_id res chain seq x y z
N ASN A 1 -4.51 -9.00 17.12
CA ASN A 1 -4.83 -10.01 16.21
C ASN A 1 -4.61 -9.53 14.78
N GLY A 2 -4.55 -10.47 13.94
CA GLY A 2 -4.14 -10.18 12.61
C GLY A 2 -5.10 -9.35 11.81
N GLY A 3 -6.23 -9.06 12.33
CA GLY A 3 -7.19 -8.32 11.57
C GLY A 3 -7.04 -6.83 11.62
N ASP A 4 -6.04 -6.36 12.29
CA ASP A 4 -5.93 -4.95 12.52
C ASP A 4 -5.30 -4.19 11.39
N GLY A 5 -4.76 -4.85 10.42
CA GLY A 5 -4.13 -4.16 9.32
C GLY A 5 -5.13 -3.45 8.46
N THR A 6 -4.77 -2.28 8.02
CA THR A 6 -5.62 -1.48 7.14
C THR A 6 -4.87 -1.23 5.86
N ARG A 7 -5.49 -1.58 4.74
CA ARG A 7 -4.87 -1.36 3.44
C ARG A 7 -5.28 -0.02 2.89
N GLU A 8 -4.34 0.69 2.38
CA GLU A 8 -4.58 2.00 1.84
C GLU A 8 -3.78 2.22 0.59
N TRP A 9 -4.28 3.14 -0.22
CA TRP A 9 -3.62 3.52 -1.46
C TRP A 9 -2.96 4.86 -1.28
N ALA A 10 -1.79 4.99 -1.85
CA ALA A 10 -1.09 6.26 -1.86
C ALA A 10 -0.64 6.55 -3.28
N VAL A 11 -0.71 7.81 -3.66
CA VAL A 11 -0.28 8.22 -4.97
C VAL A 11 0.91 9.15 -4.81
N ALA A 12 2.03 8.73 -5.36
CA ALA A 12 3.22 9.56 -5.42
C ALA A 12 3.60 9.62 -6.88
N HIS A 13 2.94 10.52 -7.59
CA HIS A 13 3.02 10.58 -9.04
C HIS A 13 4.46 10.47 -9.51
N PRO A 14 4.74 9.61 -10.48
CA PRO A 14 3.80 8.80 -11.27
C PRO A 14 3.56 7.40 -10.73
N TYR A 15 3.76 7.19 -9.45
CA TYR A 15 3.65 5.86 -8.87
C TYR A 15 2.42 5.74 -8.00
N VAL A 16 1.91 4.53 -7.93
CA VAL A 16 0.81 4.19 -7.04
C VAL A 16 1.29 3.08 -6.12
N LEU A 17 1.03 3.25 -4.85
CA LEU A 17 1.40 2.26 -3.86
C LEU A 17 0.17 1.71 -3.19
N LEU A 18 0.21 0.43 -2.90
CA LEU A 18 -0.75 -0.18 -1.99
C LEU A 18 0.04 -0.59 -0.75
N TYR A 19 -0.38 -0.12 0.39
CA TYR A 19 0.33 -0.44 1.62
C TYR A 19 -0.66 -0.81 2.71
N GLU A 20 -0.13 -1.45 3.72
CA GLU A 20 -0.92 -1.88 4.86
C GLU A 20 -0.33 -1.29 6.11
N VAL A 21 -1.19 -0.75 6.94
CA VAL A 21 -0.76 -0.18 8.22
C VAL A 21 -1.24 -1.07 9.32
N ASP A 22 -0.33 -1.49 10.17
CA ASP A 22 -0.66 -2.28 11.34
C ASP A 22 -0.39 -1.40 12.54
N GLU A 23 -1.43 -0.86 13.11
CA GLU A 23 -1.27 0.08 14.20
C GLU A 23 -0.80 -0.59 15.48
N SER A 24 -1.23 -1.81 15.69
CA SER A 24 -0.79 -2.53 16.86
C SER A 24 0.70 -2.69 16.89
N ALA A 25 1.29 -3.00 15.78
CA ALA A 25 2.71 -3.23 15.68
C ALA A 25 3.47 -2.00 15.25
N GLN A 26 2.74 -0.96 14.84
CA GLN A 26 3.34 0.28 14.35
C GLN A 26 4.25 0.00 13.18
N ILE A 27 3.74 -0.79 12.25
CA ILE A 27 4.49 -1.20 11.08
C ILE A 27 3.69 -0.81 9.85
N VAL A 28 4.40 -0.36 8.84
CA VAL A 28 3.81 -0.11 7.54
C VAL A 28 4.49 -1.04 6.55
N ARG A 29 3.70 -1.78 5.81
CA ARG A 29 4.22 -2.68 4.79
C ARG A 29 3.76 -2.21 3.44
N VAL A 30 4.67 -2.17 2.51
CA VAL A 30 4.32 -1.87 1.13
C VAL A 30 3.99 -3.17 0.44
N LEU A 31 2.78 -3.29 -0.06
CA LEU A 31 2.32 -4.52 -0.68
C LEU A 31 2.56 -4.51 -2.18
N SER A 32 2.36 -3.39 -2.82
CA SER A 32 2.53 -3.30 -4.27
C SER A 32 2.89 -1.89 -4.66
N VAL A 33 3.66 -1.77 -5.72
CA VAL A 33 4.03 -0.48 -6.29
C VAL A 33 4.01 -0.63 -7.79
N TRP A 34 3.41 0.30 -8.49
CA TRP A 34 3.50 0.29 -9.94
C TRP A 34 3.40 1.70 -10.48
N HIS A 35 3.80 1.81 -11.74
CA HIS A 35 3.83 3.09 -12.42
C HIS A 35 2.48 3.33 -13.07
N MET A 36 2.00 4.56 -13.00
CA MET A 36 0.69 4.87 -13.53
C MET A 36 0.58 4.65 -15.01
N SER A 37 1.66 4.81 -15.74
CA SER A 37 1.61 4.65 -17.18
C SER A 37 1.55 3.21 -17.62
N GLN A 38 1.73 2.28 -16.70
CA GLN A 38 1.65 0.88 -17.05
C GLN A 38 0.20 0.46 -17.14
N ASP A 39 -0.09 -0.35 -18.14
CA ASP A 39 -1.38 -0.94 -18.20
C ASP A 39 -1.51 -1.97 -17.14
N ARG A 40 -2.46 -1.81 -16.32
CA ARG A 40 -2.64 -2.80 -15.30
C ARG A 40 -3.35 -4.00 -15.86
N PRO A 41 -3.12 -5.12 -15.25
CA PRO A 41 -3.83 -6.33 -15.65
C PRO A 41 -5.32 -6.20 -15.46
#